data_7af1dfd9860d9a40e742eea516057841
#
_entry.id   7af1dfd9860d9a40e742eea516057841
#
_cell.length_a   1.000
_cell.length_b   1.000
_cell.length_c   1.000
_cell.angle_alpha   90.00
_cell.angle_beta   90.00
_cell.angle_gamma   90.00
#
_symmetry.space_group_name_H-M   'P 1'
#
loop_
_entity.id
_entity.type
_entity.pdbx_description
1 polymer ?
#
loop_
_entity_poly.entity_id
_entity_poly.type
_entity_poly.pdbx_seq_one_letter_code
_entity_poly.pdbx_strand_id
1 'polypeptide(L)'
;MIDHVVRTYPSAEPLPREEQLAWKLAAVATDPVAVEPEVTEMVINRVIDNAAVAAASLARRPVLAARDQATRHPASPGAVVFGTAGRYSPEWVAWANGVAVRELDFHDTFLAADYSHPGDNIPPVLAVAQHTGATGADLVRGIAAGYELQVNLVRGICLHEHKIDHIAHLGPSAAGGIGALLGLDTATAHQAIGQALHTTTTTRQSRKGEISSWKAYAPAFAGKVAVEAVDRAMRGEGAPSPVYEGEDGVIAWLLGGPEARYTVPLPAPGEPKRAILATYTKEHSAEYQSQALIDLARRLGPRIGDTDKVVRVLIRTSHHTHHVIGSGSGDPQKYDPNASRETLDHSIPYIFAVALQDGSWHHQRSYERSRATRPDTVELWRRVSTVEDPEWTRRYHAPEPAFGGRVEVELADGTVLADEIAVADAHPAGARPFAREQYVAKFRELADGVVPSEDQDRFLDAVTRLPELDAAEVAALALPSLSDPAPATKGIF
;
A
#
# COMPACT_ATOMS: atom_id res chain seq x y z
N MET A 1 -10.72 -18.03 12.88
CA MET A 1 -9.50 -17.24 13.26
C MET A 1 -8.96 -17.77 14.58
N ILE A 2 -7.63 -17.94 14.70
CA ILE A 2 -6.91 -18.36 15.91
C ILE A 2 -5.92 -17.25 16.28
N ASP A 3 -5.97 -16.84 17.54
CA ASP A 3 -5.02 -15.87 18.09
C ASP A 3 -3.72 -16.58 18.50
N HIS A 4 -2.62 -16.21 17.86
CA HIS A 4 -1.29 -16.76 18.15
C HIS A 4 -0.48 -15.75 18.98
N VAL A 5 -0.14 -16.16 20.21
CA VAL A 5 0.77 -15.37 21.05
C VAL A 5 2.20 -15.62 20.61
N VAL A 6 2.91 -14.55 20.26
CA VAL A 6 4.29 -14.57 19.75
C VAL A 6 5.18 -13.82 20.73
N ARG A 7 6.28 -14.44 21.14
CA ARG A 7 7.23 -13.88 22.12
C ARG A 7 8.64 -14.42 21.87
N THR A 8 9.61 -13.83 22.49
CA THR A 8 11.00 -14.32 22.45
C THR A 8 11.15 -15.62 23.24
N TYR A 9 12.02 -16.50 22.75
CA TYR A 9 12.47 -17.73 23.40
C TYR A 9 14.01 -17.76 23.45
N PRO A 10 14.62 -18.07 24.62
CA PRO A 10 16.06 -18.23 24.70
C PRO A 10 16.50 -19.48 23.95
N SER A 11 17.72 -19.49 23.42
CA SER A 11 18.27 -20.64 22.66
C SER A 11 18.30 -21.94 23.48
N ALA A 12 18.33 -21.85 24.82
CA ALA A 12 18.23 -23.00 25.71
C ALA A 12 16.84 -23.66 25.74
N GLU A 13 15.80 -22.95 25.27
CA GLU A 13 14.41 -23.42 25.19
C GLU A 13 13.98 -23.43 23.71
N PRO A 14 14.39 -24.43 22.92
CA PRO A 14 14.13 -24.44 21.48
C PRO A 14 12.62 -24.46 21.18
N LEU A 15 12.16 -23.49 20.41
CA LEU A 15 10.78 -23.43 19.93
C LEU A 15 10.61 -24.41 18.74
N PRO A 16 9.68 -25.40 18.83
CA PRO A 16 9.37 -26.25 17.68
C PRO A 16 9.01 -25.41 16.45
N ARG A 17 9.42 -25.89 15.27
CA ARG A 17 9.22 -25.15 14.01
C ARG A 17 7.76 -24.82 13.77
N GLU A 18 6.87 -25.76 14.04
CA GLU A 18 5.40 -25.65 13.87
C GLU A 18 4.78 -24.58 14.79
N GLU A 19 5.47 -24.22 15.88
CA GLU A 19 5.01 -23.18 16.82
C GLU A 19 5.50 -21.77 16.42
N GLN A 20 6.45 -21.65 15.51
CA GLN A 20 7.00 -20.38 15.06
C GLN A 20 5.97 -19.61 14.21
N LEU A 21 5.90 -18.28 14.35
CA LEU A 21 5.01 -17.43 13.56
C LEU A 21 5.27 -17.58 12.06
N ALA A 22 6.53 -17.62 11.64
CA ALA A 22 6.87 -17.81 10.23
C ALA A 22 6.32 -19.12 9.64
N TRP A 23 6.28 -20.20 10.45
CA TRP A 23 5.65 -21.47 10.05
C TRP A 23 4.13 -21.33 9.96
N LYS A 24 3.50 -20.69 10.94
CA LYS A 24 2.04 -20.47 10.95
C LYS A 24 1.60 -19.63 9.75
N LEU A 25 2.38 -18.59 9.40
CA LEU A 25 2.18 -17.81 8.17
C LEU A 25 2.30 -18.69 6.91
N ALA A 26 3.34 -19.55 6.85
CA ALA A 26 3.52 -20.48 5.75
C ALA A 26 2.35 -21.47 5.64
N ALA A 27 1.89 -22.03 6.77
CA ALA A 27 0.76 -22.95 6.80
C ALA A 27 -0.53 -22.28 6.27
N VAL A 28 -0.79 -21.04 6.65
CA VAL A 28 -1.92 -20.26 6.08
C VAL A 28 -1.75 -20.03 4.57
N ALA A 29 -0.56 -19.64 4.12
CA ALA A 29 -0.31 -19.40 2.70
C ALA A 29 -0.55 -20.66 1.85
N THR A 30 -0.07 -21.81 2.32
CA THR A 30 -0.08 -23.08 1.59
C THR A 30 -1.34 -23.94 1.84
N ASP A 31 -2.26 -23.50 2.71
CA ASP A 31 -3.54 -24.17 2.92
C ASP A 31 -4.36 -24.13 1.61
N PRO A 32 -4.76 -25.31 1.05
CA PRO A 32 -5.39 -25.41 -0.26
C PRO A 32 -6.88 -25.02 -0.30
N VAL A 33 -7.34 -24.22 0.67
CA VAL A 33 -8.73 -23.74 0.70
C VAL A 33 -9.03 -22.90 -0.53
N ALA A 34 -10.15 -23.19 -1.18
CA ALA A 34 -10.63 -22.48 -2.35
C ALA A 34 -10.88 -21.00 -2.02
N VAL A 35 -10.53 -20.11 -2.97
CA VAL A 35 -10.82 -18.67 -2.85
C VAL A 35 -12.31 -18.44 -3.11
N GLU A 36 -12.97 -17.77 -2.17
CA GLU A 36 -14.40 -17.47 -2.28
C GLU A 36 -14.69 -16.46 -3.39
N PRO A 37 -15.90 -16.48 -4.00
CA PRO A 37 -16.25 -15.58 -5.11
C PRO A 37 -16.10 -14.08 -4.76
N GLU A 38 -16.47 -13.67 -3.56
CA GLU A 38 -16.34 -12.26 -3.13
C GLU A 38 -14.88 -11.84 -2.95
N VAL A 39 -14.01 -12.75 -2.52
CA VAL A 39 -12.56 -12.53 -2.45
C VAL A 39 -11.98 -12.41 -3.86
N THR A 40 -12.39 -13.29 -4.77
CA THR A 40 -12.00 -13.24 -6.20
C THR A 40 -12.41 -11.91 -6.82
N GLU A 41 -13.63 -11.45 -6.59
CA GLU A 41 -14.13 -10.16 -7.06
C GLU A 41 -13.27 -9.00 -6.53
N MET A 42 -12.89 -9.06 -5.24
CA MET A 42 -12.03 -8.03 -4.65
C MET A 42 -10.60 -8.10 -5.21
N VAL A 43 -10.04 -9.29 -5.48
CA VAL A 43 -8.73 -9.43 -6.14
C VAL A 43 -8.76 -8.75 -7.52
N ILE A 44 -9.81 -8.99 -8.32
CA ILE A 44 -9.97 -8.32 -9.62
C ILE A 44 -9.98 -6.80 -9.45
N ASN A 45 -10.75 -6.28 -8.48
CA ASN A 45 -10.83 -4.85 -8.20
C ASN A 45 -9.46 -4.27 -7.81
N ARG A 46 -8.66 -4.99 -7.00
CA ARG A 46 -7.32 -4.55 -6.58
C ARG A 46 -6.31 -4.59 -7.74
N VAL A 47 -6.42 -5.56 -8.66
CA VAL A 47 -5.59 -5.58 -9.87
C VAL A 47 -5.92 -4.40 -10.79
N ILE A 48 -7.20 -4.05 -10.95
CA ILE A 48 -7.62 -2.85 -11.71
C ILE A 48 -7.06 -1.59 -11.04
N ASP A 49 -7.19 -1.45 -9.72
CA ASP A 49 -6.68 -0.31 -8.95
C ASP A 49 -5.15 -0.15 -9.07
N ASN A 50 -4.41 -1.24 -8.94
CA ASN A 50 -2.95 -1.26 -9.14
C ASN A 50 -2.56 -0.80 -10.54
N ALA A 51 -3.23 -1.31 -11.57
CA ALA A 51 -2.97 -0.92 -12.96
C ALA A 51 -3.31 0.56 -13.21
N ALA A 52 -4.39 1.06 -12.62
CA ALA A 52 -4.78 2.47 -12.70
C ALA A 52 -3.67 3.39 -12.17
N VAL A 53 -3.21 3.12 -10.96
CA VAL A 53 -2.16 3.94 -10.32
C VAL A 53 -0.83 3.79 -11.04
N ALA A 54 -0.49 2.59 -11.49
CA ALA A 54 0.70 2.36 -12.31
C ALA A 54 0.66 3.17 -13.61
N ALA A 55 -0.46 3.17 -14.34
CA ALA A 55 -0.62 3.94 -15.58
C ALA A 55 -0.33 5.44 -15.35
N ALA A 56 -0.96 6.03 -14.33
CA ALA A 56 -0.77 7.45 -14.01
C ALA A 56 0.66 7.81 -13.58
N SER A 57 1.45 6.82 -13.15
CA SER A 57 2.82 7.03 -12.66
C SER A 57 3.91 6.80 -13.71
N LEU A 58 3.60 6.20 -14.88
CA LEU A 58 4.60 5.74 -15.85
C LEU A 58 5.56 6.82 -16.34
N ALA A 59 5.14 8.07 -16.38
CA ALA A 59 5.99 9.20 -16.79
C ALA A 59 6.78 9.83 -15.64
N ARG A 60 6.60 9.37 -14.40
CA ARG A 60 7.30 9.94 -13.25
C ARG A 60 8.75 9.47 -13.20
N ARG A 61 9.66 10.38 -12.82
CA ARG A 61 11.10 10.11 -12.81
C ARG A 61 11.50 8.82 -12.06
N PRO A 62 10.99 8.54 -10.83
CA PRO A 62 11.34 7.31 -10.14
C PRO A 62 10.92 6.05 -10.91
N VAL A 63 9.75 6.09 -11.54
CA VAL A 63 9.23 4.97 -12.34
C VAL A 63 10.04 4.79 -13.62
N LEU A 64 10.40 5.89 -14.31
CA LEU A 64 11.27 5.84 -15.49
C LEU A 64 12.62 5.21 -15.15
N ALA A 65 13.24 5.61 -14.02
CA ALA A 65 14.51 5.04 -13.58
C ALA A 65 14.41 3.55 -13.24
N ALA A 66 13.34 3.14 -12.54
CA ALA A 66 13.12 1.73 -12.19
C ALA A 66 12.86 0.86 -13.43
N ARG A 67 12.09 1.37 -14.41
CA ARG A 67 11.83 0.70 -15.69
C ARG A 67 13.11 0.55 -16.52
N ASP A 68 13.90 1.62 -16.65
CA ASP A 68 15.19 1.57 -17.37
C ASP A 68 16.12 0.53 -16.73
N GLN A 69 16.23 0.51 -15.41
CA GLN A 69 17.01 -0.50 -14.70
C GLN A 69 16.49 -1.92 -14.96
N ALA A 70 15.20 -2.16 -14.86
CA ALA A 70 14.62 -3.50 -15.05
C ALA A 70 14.79 -4.03 -16.48
N THR A 71 14.70 -3.15 -17.49
CA THR A 71 14.86 -3.53 -18.90
C THR A 71 16.29 -3.95 -19.28
N ARG A 72 17.27 -3.75 -18.38
CA ARG A 72 18.63 -4.25 -18.54
C ARG A 72 18.78 -5.75 -18.16
N HIS A 73 17.71 -6.38 -17.69
CA HIS A 73 17.69 -7.76 -17.22
C HIS A 73 16.70 -8.63 -18.04
N PRO A 74 16.93 -8.82 -19.37
CA PRO A 74 16.05 -9.64 -20.20
C PRO A 74 16.07 -11.10 -19.76
N ALA A 75 14.93 -11.79 -19.86
CA ALA A 75 14.78 -13.20 -19.52
C ALA A 75 13.79 -13.91 -20.45
N SER A 76 14.01 -15.22 -20.67
CA SER A 76 13.10 -16.09 -21.41
C SER A 76 13.09 -17.49 -20.75
N PRO A 77 11.96 -17.91 -20.16
CA PRO A 77 10.72 -17.16 -19.97
C PRO A 77 10.96 -15.90 -19.10
N GLY A 78 10.00 -14.98 -19.10
CA GLY A 78 10.12 -13.71 -18.37
C GLY A 78 8.77 -13.08 -18.12
N ALA A 79 8.77 -12.02 -17.32
CA ALA A 79 7.61 -11.20 -16.98
C ALA A 79 7.64 -9.87 -17.74
N VAL A 80 6.56 -9.06 -17.65
CA VAL A 80 6.41 -7.80 -18.40
C VAL A 80 6.52 -6.60 -17.45
N VAL A 81 7.45 -5.70 -17.76
CA VAL A 81 7.49 -4.36 -17.14
C VAL A 81 6.41 -3.50 -17.80
N PHE A 82 5.53 -2.90 -17.01
CA PHE A 82 4.44 -2.04 -17.48
C PHE A 82 4.97 -0.92 -18.41
N GLY A 83 4.31 -0.74 -19.53
CA GLY A 83 4.70 0.23 -20.54
C GLY A 83 5.89 -0.19 -21.42
N THR A 84 6.28 -1.48 -21.43
CA THR A 84 7.33 -2.03 -22.31
C THR A 84 6.84 -3.25 -23.08
N ALA A 85 7.52 -3.59 -24.18
CA ALA A 85 7.19 -4.75 -25.01
C ALA A 85 8.02 -6.01 -24.66
N GLY A 86 9.11 -5.87 -23.89
CA GLY A 86 10.05 -6.95 -23.61
C GLY A 86 9.63 -7.88 -22.50
N ARG A 87 10.42 -8.96 -22.33
CA ARG A 87 10.33 -9.90 -21.20
C ARG A 87 11.60 -9.81 -20.39
N TYR A 88 11.42 -9.74 -19.07
CA TYR A 88 12.50 -9.47 -18.13
C TYR A 88 12.40 -10.42 -16.94
N SER A 89 13.48 -10.53 -16.18
CA SER A 89 13.50 -11.42 -15.04
C SER A 89 12.52 -10.96 -13.93
N PRO A 90 11.82 -11.90 -13.27
CA PRO A 90 10.63 -11.58 -12.47
C PRO A 90 10.94 -10.69 -11.27
N GLU A 91 12.11 -10.79 -10.65
CA GLU A 91 12.50 -9.95 -9.52
C GLU A 91 12.69 -8.47 -9.95
N TRP A 92 13.19 -8.21 -11.16
CA TRP A 92 13.31 -6.87 -11.69
C TRP A 92 11.98 -6.31 -12.20
N VAL A 93 11.08 -7.18 -12.68
CA VAL A 93 9.71 -6.79 -13.00
C VAL A 93 8.94 -6.44 -11.74
N ALA A 94 9.07 -7.24 -10.66
CA ALA A 94 8.50 -6.92 -9.35
C ALA A 94 8.98 -5.56 -8.84
N TRP A 95 10.27 -5.26 -9.01
CA TRP A 95 10.84 -3.95 -8.73
C TRP A 95 10.18 -2.82 -9.51
N ALA A 96 10.20 -2.87 -10.84
CA ALA A 96 9.74 -1.77 -11.69
C ALA A 96 8.23 -1.53 -11.56
N ASN A 97 7.43 -2.60 -11.59
CA ASN A 97 5.97 -2.52 -11.46
C ASN A 97 5.58 -2.13 -10.03
N GLY A 98 6.32 -2.60 -9.02
CA GLY A 98 6.13 -2.19 -7.63
C GLY A 98 6.34 -0.69 -7.42
N VAL A 99 7.40 -0.12 -8.03
CA VAL A 99 7.63 1.34 -8.00
C VAL A 99 6.48 2.08 -8.68
N ALA A 100 6.01 1.60 -9.84
CA ALA A 100 4.90 2.25 -10.57
C ALA A 100 3.59 2.25 -9.75
N VAL A 101 3.26 1.15 -9.10
CA VAL A 101 2.08 1.05 -8.22
C VAL A 101 2.21 1.94 -6.99
N ARG A 102 3.41 2.04 -6.40
CA ARG A 102 3.59 2.73 -5.11
C ARG A 102 3.84 4.23 -5.23
N GLU A 103 4.30 4.71 -6.39
CA GLU A 103 4.81 6.08 -6.58
C GLU A 103 3.80 7.17 -6.20
N LEU A 104 2.54 7.02 -6.54
CA LEU A 104 1.51 8.01 -6.26
C LEU A 104 0.84 7.85 -4.89
N ASP A 105 1.19 6.80 -4.13
CA ASP A 105 0.52 6.46 -2.85
C ASP A 105 -1.02 6.46 -2.97
N PHE A 106 -1.53 5.87 -4.07
CA PHE A 106 -2.92 6.04 -4.50
C PHE A 106 -3.70 4.72 -4.66
N HIS A 107 -3.06 3.58 -4.39
CA HIS A 107 -3.71 2.28 -4.34
C HIS A 107 -4.28 2.02 -2.93
N ASP A 108 -4.58 0.77 -2.61
CA ASP A 108 -5.23 0.41 -1.35
C ASP A 108 -4.38 0.64 -0.09
N THR A 109 -5.04 0.50 1.04
CA THR A 109 -4.42 0.55 2.37
C THR A 109 -5.20 -0.31 3.36
N PHE A 110 -4.58 -0.61 4.50
CA PHE A 110 -5.21 -1.20 5.66
C PHE A 110 -4.61 -0.61 6.93
N LEU A 111 -5.47 -0.23 7.88
CA LEU A 111 -5.12 0.39 9.15
C LEU A 111 -5.68 -0.45 10.30
N ALA A 112 -4.84 -0.79 11.26
CA ALA A 112 -5.19 -1.49 12.49
C ALA A 112 -4.19 -1.12 13.61
N ALA A 113 -3.52 -2.09 14.24
CA ALA A 113 -2.41 -1.80 15.16
C ALA A 113 -1.27 -1.07 14.44
N ASP A 114 -1.01 -1.44 13.19
CA ASP A 114 -0.11 -0.73 12.29
C ASP A 114 -0.87 -0.28 11.03
N TYR A 115 -0.16 0.17 10.00
CA TYR A 115 -0.70 0.50 8.67
C TYR A 115 0.12 -0.19 7.59
N SER A 116 -0.51 -0.49 6.46
CA SER A 116 0.15 -1.09 5.31
C SER A 116 -0.60 -0.81 4.01
N HIS A 117 0.02 -1.23 2.91
CA HIS A 117 -0.54 -1.19 1.58
C HIS A 117 -0.50 -2.60 0.98
N PRO A 118 -1.52 -3.44 1.23
CA PRO A 118 -1.49 -4.84 0.81
C PRO A 118 -1.44 -5.03 -0.71
N GLY A 119 -1.88 -4.04 -1.49
CA GLY A 119 -1.73 -4.01 -2.95
C GLY A 119 -0.29 -4.09 -3.46
N ASP A 120 0.69 -3.77 -2.62
CA ASP A 120 2.11 -3.95 -2.92
C ASP A 120 2.51 -5.43 -3.12
N ASN A 121 1.67 -6.40 -2.70
CA ASN A 121 1.85 -7.83 -2.99
C ASN A 121 1.57 -8.20 -4.46
N ILE A 122 0.75 -7.42 -5.17
CA ILE A 122 0.31 -7.78 -6.53
C ILE A 122 1.47 -7.80 -7.54
N PRO A 123 2.35 -6.78 -7.63
CA PRO A 123 3.44 -6.78 -8.58
C PRO A 123 4.38 -7.99 -8.51
N PRO A 124 4.90 -8.42 -7.34
CA PRO A 124 5.77 -9.59 -7.28
C PRO A 124 5.05 -10.90 -7.58
N VAL A 125 3.78 -11.06 -7.13
CA VAL A 125 3.00 -12.28 -7.41
C VAL A 125 2.68 -12.37 -8.91
N LEU A 126 2.26 -11.26 -9.55
CA LEU A 126 2.02 -11.22 -11.00
C LEU A 126 3.29 -11.48 -11.82
N ALA A 127 4.43 -10.91 -11.43
CA ALA A 127 5.70 -11.13 -12.12
C ALA A 127 6.11 -12.60 -12.12
N VAL A 128 5.95 -13.28 -10.97
CA VAL A 128 6.23 -14.72 -10.87
C VAL A 128 5.21 -15.53 -11.67
N ALA A 129 3.91 -15.19 -11.61
CA ALA A 129 2.88 -15.86 -12.41
C ALA A 129 3.19 -15.82 -13.92
N GLN A 130 3.57 -14.65 -14.42
CA GLN A 130 3.96 -14.46 -15.80
C GLN A 130 5.21 -15.27 -16.21
N HIS A 131 6.20 -15.33 -15.32
CA HIS A 131 7.45 -16.03 -15.56
C HIS A 131 7.28 -17.56 -15.56
N THR A 132 6.47 -18.06 -14.62
CA THR A 132 6.32 -19.52 -14.41
C THR A 132 5.19 -20.15 -15.21
N GLY A 133 4.39 -19.36 -15.91
CA GLY A 133 3.23 -19.85 -16.66
C GLY A 133 2.09 -20.30 -15.75
N ALA A 134 1.86 -19.60 -14.65
CA ALA A 134 0.73 -19.85 -13.77
C ALA A 134 -0.59 -19.38 -14.40
N THR A 135 -1.71 -20.00 -13.98
CA THR A 135 -3.06 -19.62 -14.42
C THR A 135 -3.60 -18.43 -13.66
N GLY A 136 -4.70 -17.84 -14.13
CA GLY A 136 -5.39 -16.78 -13.43
C GLY A 136 -5.94 -17.23 -12.06
N ALA A 137 -6.39 -18.49 -11.94
CA ALA A 137 -6.81 -19.07 -10.66
C ALA A 137 -5.66 -19.15 -9.66
N ASP A 138 -4.44 -19.52 -10.10
CA ASP A 138 -3.23 -19.52 -9.28
C ASP A 138 -2.86 -18.09 -8.84
N LEU A 139 -2.97 -17.12 -9.76
CA LEU A 139 -2.71 -15.71 -9.47
C LEU A 139 -3.68 -15.17 -8.42
N VAL A 140 -4.98 -15.45 -8.53
CA VAL A 140 -6.00 -15.07 -7.54
C VAL A 140 -5.65 -15.68 -6.17
N ARG A 141 -5.29 -16.97 -6.12
CA ARG A 141 -4.89 -17.65 -4.88
C ARG A 141 -3.65 -16.99 -4.24
N GLY A 142 -2.64 -16.67 -5.03
CA GLY A 142 -1.40 -16.02 -4.56
C GLY A 142 -1.66 -14.62 -4.00
N ILE A 143 -2.46 -13.80 -4.70
CA ILE A 143 -2.83 -12.45 -4.23
C ILE A 143 -3.63 -12.53 -2.93
N ALA A 144 -4.66 -13.38 -2.88
CA ALA A 144 -5.49 -13.55 -1.67
C ALA A 144 -4.64 -13.98 -0.46
N ALA A 145 -3.69 -14.90 -0.65
CA ALA A 145 -2.78 -15.33 0.41
C ALA A 145 -1.85 -14.19 0.88
N GLY A 146 -1.25 -13.43 -0.04
CA GLY A 146 -0.41 -12.28 0.31
C GLY A 146 -1.16 -11.23 1.15
N TYR A 147 -2.40 -10.90 0.75
CA TYR A 147 -3.27 -10.01 1.53
C TYR A 147 -3.60 -10.58 2.91
N GLU A 148 -3.94 -11.86 2.98
CA GLU A 148 -4.28 -12.52 4.24
C GLU A 148 -3.14 -12.40 5.25
N LEU A 149 -1.92 -12.71 4.83
CA LEU A 149 -0.76 -12.63 5.70
C LEU A 149 -0.46 -11.20 6.14
N GLN A 150 -0.43 -10.25 5.21
CA GLN A 150 -0.07 -8.86 5.53
C GLN A 150 -1.08 -8.20 6.46
N VAL A 151 -2.37 -8.34 6.17
CA VAL A 151 -3.43 -7.73 6.97
C VAL A 151 -3.42 -8.27 8.40
N ASN A 152 -3.19 -9.57 8.58
CA ASN A 152 -3.17 -10.17 9.91
C ASN A 152 -1.89 -9.84 10.69
N LEU A 153 -0.75 -9.69 10.03
CA LEU A 153 0.47 -9.15 10.65
C LEU A 153 0.24 -7.71 11.13
N VAL A 154 -0.40 -6.86 10.33
CA VAL A 154 -0.73 -5.47 10.68
C VAL A 154 -1.71 -5.38 11.84
N ARG A 155 -2.63 -6.35 11.97
CA ARG A 155 -3.54 -6.43 13.13
C ARG A 155 -2.80 -6.74 14.43
N GLY A 156 -1.74 -7.55 14.36
CA GLY A 156 -1.08 -8.08 15.55
C GLY A 156 0.19 -7.33 15.96
N ILE A 157 0.91 -6.71 15.04
CA ILE A 157 2.24 -6.14 15.31
C ILE A 157 2.33 -4.71 14.75
N CYS A 158 2.56 -3.75 15.63
CA CYS A 158 2.78 -2.35 15.28
C CYS A 158 4.27 -2.08 15.04
N LEU A 159 4.69 -1.99 13.78
CA LEU A 159 6.08 -1.72 13.40
C LEU A 159 6.47 -0.26 13.62
N HIS A 160 5.55 0.68 13.34
CA HIS A 160 5.88 2.10 13.37
C HIS A 160 6.18 2.63 14.79
N GLU A 161 5.63 2.05 15.83
CA GLU A 161 5.98 2.37 17.23
C GLU A 161 7.47 2.11 17.48
N HIS A 162 8.00 1.06 16.87
CA HIS A 162 9.41 0.67 16.96
C HIS A 162 10.29 1.31 15.88
N LYS A 163 9.74 2.26 15.09
CA LYS A 163 10.46 2.96 14.01
C LYS A 163 10.95 2.02 12.90
N ILE A 164 10.26 0.90 12.69
CA ILE A 164 10.48 -0.03 11.59
C ILE A 164 9.54 0.30 10.43
N ASP A 165 10.01 0.20 9.20
CA ASP A 165 9.20 0.41 8.00
C ASP A 165 8.23 -0.77 7.80
N HIS A 166 7.02 -0.48 7.34
CA HIS A 166 5.96 -1.49 7.11
C HIS A 166 6.34 -2.57 6.09
N ILE A 167 7.43 -2.40 5.34
CA ILE A 167 7.93 -3.43 4.42
C ILE A 167 8.38 -4.71 5.14
N ALA A 168 8.62 -4.66 6.45
CA ALA A 168 8.86 -5.86 7.25
C ALA A 168 7.62 -6.78 7.36
N HIS A 169 6.41 -6.26 7.08
CA HIS A 169 5.22 -7.10 6.87
C HIS A 169 5.07 -7.53 5.40
N LEU A 170 5.48 -6.68 4.46
CA LEU A 170 5.34 -6.94 3.03
C LEU A 170 6.26 -8.05 2.53
N GLY A 171 7.54 -8.07 2.93
CA GLY A 171 8.47 -9.11 2.51
C GLY A 171 7.94 -10.53 2.77
N PRO A 172 7.59 -10.86 4.02
CA PRO A 172 6.99 -12.15 4.37
C PRO A 172 5.68 -12.45 3.64
N SER A 173 4.79 -11.47 3.53
CA SER A 173 3.49 -11.67 2.88
C SER A 173 3.61 -11.90 1.38
N ALA A 174 4.49 -11.18 0.71
CA ALA A 174 4.76 -11.38 -0.71
C ALA A 174 5.41 -12.76 -0.97
N ALA A 175 6.35 -13.19 -0.11
CA ALA A 175 6.94 -14.52 -0.20
C ALA A 175 5.89 -15.62 0.03
N GLY A 176 5.00 -15.46 1.00
CA GLY A 176 3.87 -16.36 1.23
C GLY A 176 2.88 -16.38 0.08
N GLY A 177 2.55 -15.21 -0.49
CA GLY A 177 1.69 -15.08 -1.66
C GLY A 177 2.26 -15.79 -2.90
N ILE A 178 3.57 -15.64 -3.15
CA ILE A 178 4.27 -16.36 -4.23
C ILE A 178 4.29 -17.87 -3.93
N GLY A 179 4.50 -18.27 -2.67
CA GLY A 179 4.44 -19.67 -2.25
C GLY A 179 3.06 -20.30 -2.53
N ALA A 180 1.97 -19.57 -2.23
CA ALA A 180 0.60 -19.99 -2.54
C ALA A 180 0.34 -20.06 -4.06
N LEU A 181 0.82 -19.07 -4.82
CA LEU A 181 0.76 -19.07 -6.29
C LEU A 181 1.35 -20.35 -6.87
N LEU A 182 2.55 -20.71 -6.42
CA LEU A 182 3.35 -21.85 -6.94
C LEU A 182 2.92 -23.20 -6.35
N GLY A 183 2.01 -23.23 -5.36
CA GLY A 183 1.61 -24.47 -4.68
C GLY A 183 2.75 -25.11 -3.90
N LEU A 184 3.63 -24.32 -3.28
CA LEU A 184 4.75 -24.83 -2.48
C LEU A 184 4.26 -25.56 -1.23
N ASP A 185 5.08 -26.47 -0.72
CA ASP A 185 4.85 -27.04 0.60
C ASP A 185 5.17 -26.04 1.72
N THR A 186 4.60 -26.26 2.90
CA THR A 186 4.73 -25.38 4.06
C THR A 186 6.18 -25.19 4.50
N ALA A 187 7.03 -26.23 4.40
CA ALA A 187 8.42 -26.15 4.81
C ALA A 187 9.23 -25.22 3.89
N THR A 188 9.01 -25.30 2.59
CA THR A 188 9.63 -24.41 1.59
C THR A 188 9.13 -22.96 1.75
N ALA A 189 7.82 -22.78 1.91
CA ALA A 189 7.23 -21.46 2.14
C ALA A 189 7.75 -20.83 3.46
N HIS A 190 7.92 -21.60 4.52
CA HIS A 190 8.51 -21.16 5.78
C HIS A 190 9.93 -20.57 5.58
N GLN A 191 10.78 -21.25 4.80
CA GLN A 191 12.12 -20.75 4.51
C GLN A 191 12.08 -19.44 3.71
N ALA A 192 11.21 -19.35 2.72
CA ALA A 192 11.04 -18.14 1.92
C ALA A 192 10.58 -16.94 2.77
N ILE A 193 9.58 -17.13 3.63
CA ILE A 193 9.05 -16.12 4.55
C ILE A 193 10.14 -15.66 5.52
N GLY A 194 10.91 -16.58 6.11
CA GLY A 194 12.00 -16.24 7.02
C GLY A 194 13.11 -15.44 6.37
N GLN A 195 13.55 -15.82 5.15
CA GLN A 195 14.56 -15.08 4.39
C GLN A 195 14.06 -13.68 4.02
N ALA A 196 12.82 -13.57 3.55
CA ALA A 196 12.23 -12.29 3.18
C ALA A 196 12.15 -11.34 4.38
N LEU A 197 11.66 -11.80 5.54
CA LEU A 197 11.60 -10.99 6.76
C LEU A 197 13.00 -10.49 7.17
N HIS A 198 13.96 -11.37 7.22
CA HIS A 198 15.32 -11.04 7.68
C HIS A 198 15.97 -9.93 6.85
N THR A 199 15.64 -9.85 5.58
CA THR A 199 16.22 -8.89 4.63
C THR A 199 15.38 -7.63 4.39
N THR A 200 14.11 -7.61 4.81
CA THR A 200 13.22 -6.45 4.62
C THR A 200 12.98 -5.64 5.90
N THR A 201 13.58 -6.02 7.02
CA THR A 201 13.45 -5.28 8.28
C THR A 201 14.37 -4.06 8.26
N THR A 202 13.82 -2.88 8.04
CA THR A 202 14.53 -1.60 7.90
C THR A 202 13.89 -0.49 8.72
N THR A 203 14.62 0.63 8.89
CA THR A 203 14.11 1.77 9.67
C THR A 203 13.07 2.59 8.91
N ARG A 204 12.19 3.26 9.67
CA ARG A 204 11.13 4.14 9.15
C ARG A 204 11.64 5.52 8.69
N GLN A 205 12.95 5.76 8.60
CA GLN A 205 13.49 7.06 8.18
C GLN A 205 13.03 7.45 6.76
N SER A 206 12.70 6.48 5.90
CA SER A 206 12.09 6.68 4.59
C SER A 206 10.75 7.48 4.60
N ARG A 207 10.15 7.64 5.79
CA ARG A 207 8.81 8.25 6.02
C ARG A 207 8.88 9.53 6.85
N LYS A 208 10.05 10.06 7.17
CA LYS A 208 10.22 11.25 8.01
C LYS A 208 11.42 12.09 7.57
N GLY A 209 11.32 13.41 7.78
CA GLY A 209 12.32 14.37 7.32
C GLY A 209 12.22 14.56 5.80
N GLU A 210 13.34 14.61 5.11
CA GLU A 210 13.35 14.66 3.64
C GLU A 210 12.88 13.33 3.05
N ILE A 211 11.61 13.28 2.69
CA ILE A 211 11.01 12.10 2.06
C ILE A 211 11.37 12.11 0.57
N SER A 212 12.07 11.09 0.13
CA SER A 212 12.53 10.92 -1.25
C SER A 212 11.73 9.84 -1.99
N SER A 213 12.09 9.60 -3.24
CA SER A 213 11.58 8.48 -4.06
C SER A 213 11.76 7.11 -3.38
N TRP A 214 12.62 7.00 -2.35
CA TRP A 214 12.78 5.78 -1.58
C TRP A 214 11.47 5.33 -0.91
N LYS A 215 10.53 6.24 -0.68
CA LYS A 215 9.17 5.92 -0.22
C LYS A 215 8.46 4.90 -1.14
N ALA A 216 8.64 5.02 -2.46
CA ALA A 216 8.10 4.08 -3.44
C ALA A 216 9.03 2.88 -3.66
N TYR A 217 10.34 3.09 -3.55
CA TYR A 217 11.33 2.05 -3.77
C TYR A 217 11.36 0.99 -2.68
N ALA A 218 11.18 1.35 -1.41
CA ALA A 218 11.25 0.39 -0.31
C ALA A 218 10.24 -0.78 -0.44
N PRO A 219 8.93 -0.55 -0.71
CA PRO A 219 7.99 -1.63 -0.95
C PRO A 219 8.31 -2.46 -2.20
N ALA A 220 8.71 -1.80 -3.30
CA ALA A 220 9.12 -2.49 -4.52
C ALA A 220 10.35 -3.39 -4.29
N PHE A 221 11.31 -2.92 -3.47
CA PHE A 221 12.46 -3.70 -3.06
C PHE A 221 12.05 -4.93 -2.23
N ALA A 222 11.10 -4.78 -1.31
CA ALA A 222 10.58 -5.93 -0.55
C ALA A 222 9.94 -6.98 -1.47
N GLY A 223 9.17 -6.56 -2.47
CA GLY A 223 8.63 -7.46 -3.50
C GLY A 223 9.71 -8.17 -4.31
N LYS A 224 10.75 -7.43 -4.73
CA LYS A 224 11.92 -8.01 -5.42
C LYS A 224 12.61 -9.07 -4.56
N VAL A 225 12.89 -8.75 -3.30
CA VAL A 225 13.54 -9.66 -2.34
C VAL A 225 12.68 -10.89 -2.07
N ALA A 226 11.35 -10.76 -2.02
CA ALA A 226 10.45 -11.88 -1.84
C ALA A 226 10.55 -12.90 -3.00
N VAL A 227 10.63 -12.43 -4.25
CA VAL A 227 10.86 -13.31 -5.41
C VAL A 227 12.18 -14.07 -5.27
N GLU A 228 13.27 -13.39 -4.91
CA GLU A 228 14.59 -13.98 -4.70
C GLU A 228 14.62 -14.97 -3.51
N ALA A 229 13.89 -14.66 -2.43
CA ALA A 229 13.79 -15.53 -1.26
C ALA A 229 13.07 -16.85 -1.58
N VAL A 230 11.98 -16.76 -2.35
CA VAL A 230 11.26 -17.97 -2.81
C VAL A 230 12.14 -18.83 -3.71
N ASP A 231 12.86 -18.24 -4.67
CA ASP A 231 13.77 -19.00 -5.55
C ASP A 231 14.86 -19.72 -4.74
N ARG A 232 15.49 -19.04 -3.76
CA ARG A 232 16.48 -19.66 -2.88
C ARG A 232 15.89 -20.80 -2.04
N ALA A 233 14.70 -20.59 -1.46
CA ALA A 233 14.03 -21.63 -0.66
C ALA A 233 13.68 -22.86 -1.50
N MET A 234 13.22 -22.69 -2.75
CA MET A 234 12.97 -23.79 -3.70
C MET A 234 14.25 -24.57 -4.08
N ARG A 235 15.42 -23.92 -3.97
CA ARG A 235 16.74 -24.57 -4.17
C ARG A 235 17.25 -25.26 -2.91
N GLY A 236 16.48 -25.24 -1.81
CA GLY A 236 16.83 -25.89 -0.54
C GLY A 236 17.58 -25.00 0.45
N GLU A 237 17.72 -23.70 0.17
CA GLU A 237 18.40 -22.78 1.09
C GLU A 237 17.52 -22.42 2.29
N GLY A 238 18.12 -22.47 3.49
CA GLY A 238 17.43 -22.19 4.75
C GLY A 238 17.39 -20.72 5.12
N ALA A 239 16.46 -20.39 6.02
CA ALA A 239 16.34 -19.08 6.68
C ALA A 239 16.87 -19.14 8.12
N PRO A 240 17.21 -17.98 8.74
CA PRO A 240 17.33 -17.90 10.19
C PRO A 240 16.04 -18.39 10.87
N SER A 241 16.14 -19.25 11.89
CA SER A 241 14.99 -19.85 12.56
C SER A 241 15.28 -20.07 14.05
N PRO A 242 14.39 -19.60 14.95
CA PRO A 242 13.16 -18.83 14.69
C PRO A 242 13.45 -17.35 14.41
N VAL A 243 12.95 -16.83 13.27
CA VAL A 243 13.29 -15.47 12.80
C VAL A 243 12.60 -14.37 13.62
N TYR A 244 11.36 -14.61 14.07
CA TYR A 244 10.62 -13.67 14.94
C TYR A 244 11.01 -13.86 16.41
N GLU A 245 11.00 -15.10 16.90
CA GLU A 245 10.97 -15.46 18.31
C GLU A 245 12.36 -15.76 18.89
N GLY A 246 13.40 -15.83 18.08
CA GLY A 246 14.77 -16.09 18.55
C GLY A 246 15.27 -15.02 19.52
N GLU A 247 16.19 -15.36 20.42
CA GLU A 247 16.81 -14.41 21.35
C GLU A 247 17.57 -13.27 20.64
N ASP A 248 18.03 -13.52 19.39
CA ASP A 248 18.58 -12.52 18.48
C ASP A 248 17.62 -12.21 17.31
N GLY A 249 16.35 -12.57 17.47
CA GLY A 249 15.30 -12.39 16.47
C GLY A 249 14.66 -11.01 16.46
N VAL A 250 13.69 -10.83 15.55
CA VAL A 250 13.04 -9.55 15.28
C VAL A 250 12.33 -8.99 16.51
N ILE A 251 11.65 -9.82 17.31
CA ILE A 251 10.93 -9.36 18.51
C ILE A 251 11.91 -8.82 19.54
N ALA A 252 12.96 -9.58 19.86
CA ALA A 252 13.90 -9.24 20.91
C ALA A 252 14.66 -7.94 20.66
N TRP A 253 15.03 -7.68 19.41
CA TRP A 253 15.91 -6.55 19.07
C TRP A 253 15.22 -5.36 18.42
N LEU A 254 14.08 -5.60 17.74
CA LEU A 254 13.47 -4.58 16.88
C LEU A 254 12.02 -4.25 17.25
N LEU A 255 11.35 -5.10 18.06
CA LEU A 255 9.93 -4.96 18.40
C LEU A 255 9.65 -4.93 19.90
N GLY A 256 10.35 -4.11 20.66
CA GLY A 256 10.03 -3.86 22.09
C GLY A 256 10.82 -4.69 23.06
N GLY A 257 11.74 -5.53 22.62
CA GLY A 257 12.65 -6.26 23.50
C GLY A 257 12.20 -7.68 23.85
N PRO A 258 13.02 -8.44 24.60
CA PRO A 258 12.78 -9.86 24.85
C PRO A 258 11.52 -10.18 25.66
N GLU A 259 10.99 -9.21 26.40
CA GLU A 259 9.76 -9.38 27.20
C GLU A 259 8.48 -9.04 26.40
N ALA A 260 8.64 -8.50 25.19
CA ALA A 260 7.49 -8.12 24.34
C ALA A 260 6.68 -9.34 23.90
N ARG A 261 5.37 -9.14 23.83
CA ARG A 261 4.41 -10.14 23.38
C ARG A 261 3.45 -9.54 22.38
N TYR A 262 3.16 -10.27 21.32
CA TYR A 262 2.22 -9.88 20.28
C TYR A 262 1.18 -10.96 20.11
N THR A 263 -0.02 -10.57 19.69
CA THR A 263 -1.09 -11.50 19.31
C THR A 263 -1.39 -11.31 17.85
N VAL A 264 -1.11 -12.33 17.04
CA VAL A 264 -1.35 -12.31 15.59
C VAL A 264 -2.54 -13.24 15.29
N PRO A 265 -3.68 -12.69 14.82
CA PRO A 265 -4.82 -13.52 14.42
C PRO A 265 -4.54 -14.13 13.05
N LEU A 266 -4.74 -15.43 12.89
CA LEU A 266 -4.60 -16.15 11.62
C LEU A 266 -5.79 -17.08 11.37
N PRO A 267 -6.16 -17.36 10.11
CA PRO A 267 -7.16 -18.37 9.79
C PRO A 267 -6.80 -19.73 10.39
N ALA A 268 -7.81 -20.44 10.89
CA ALA A 268 -7.66 -21.84 11.24
C ALA A 268 -7.47 -22.70 9.97
N PRO A 269 -6.85 -23.90 10.06
CA PRO A 269 -6.78 -24.81 8.93
C PRO A 269 -8.16 -25.06 8.31
N GLY A 270 -8.27 -24.90 6.98
CA GLY A 270 -9.52 -25.00 6.24
C GLY A 270 -10.42 -23.77 6.30
N GLU A 271 -10.02 -22.71 6.99
CA GLU A 271 -10.80 -21.46 7.04
C GLU A 271 -10.47 -20.57 5.83
N PRO A 272 -11.47 -19.94 5.17
CA PRO A 272 -11.24 -19.07 4.01
C PRO A 272 -10.35 -17.86 4.30
N LYS A 273 -9.54 -17.47 3.33
CA LYS A 273 -8.70 -16.27 3.34
C LYS A 273 -9.52 -15.06 2.89
N ARG A 274 -9.97 -14.22 3.82
CA ARG A 274 -10.93 -13.12 3.57
C ARG A 274 -10.37 -11.73 3.86
N ALA A 275 -9.12 -11.60 4.30
CA ALA A 275 -8.59 -10.35 4.82
C ALA A 275 -8.53 -9.21 3.77
N ILE A 276 -8.46 -9.54 2.47
CA ILE A 276 -8.54 -8.55 1.39
C ILE A 276 -9.84 -7.73 1.46
N LEU A 277 -10.96 -8.32 1.93
CA LEU A 277 -12.25 -7.64 2.05
C LEU A 277 -12.24 -6.53 3.11
N ALA A 278 -11.29 -6.56 4.04
CA ALA A 278 -11.13 -5.55 5.09
C ALA A 278 -10.26 -4.36 4.64
N THR A 279 -9.68 -4.41 3.44
CA THR A 279 -8.82 -3.34 2.94
C THR A 279 -9.63 -2.22 2.27
N TYR A 280 -9.05 -1.01 2.23
CA TYR A 280 -9.72 0.17 1.69
C TYR A 280 -9.01 0.65 0.43
N THR A 281 -9.75 1.17 -0.56
CA THR A 281 -9.14 1.89 -1.68
C THR A 281 -9.06 3.39 -1.40
N LYS A 282 -8.15 4.09 -2.06
CA LYS A 282 -8.06 5.55 -2.03
C LYS A 282 -8.80 6.14 -3.23
N GLU A 283 -9.75 7.04 -2.97
CA GLU A 283 -10.36 7.87 -4.01
C GLU A 283 -9.43 9.02 -4.41
N HIS A 284 -8.62 9.50 -3.47
CA HIS A 284 -7.73 10.64 -3.64
C HIS A 284 -6.27 10.22 -3.49
N SER A 285 -5.39 10.78 -4.34
CA SER A 285 -3.93 10.53 -4.28
C SER A 285 -3.30 11.28 -3.12
N ALA A 286 -3.59 10.87 -1.89
CA ALA A 286 -3.07 11.42 -0.65
C ALA A 286 -3.03 10.34 0.44
N GLU A 287 -2.33 10.59 1.52
CA GLU A 287 -2.29 9.69 2.67
C GLU A 287 -3.72 9.36 3.17
N TYR A 288 -3.94 8.10 3.65
CA TYR A 288 -5.30 7.60 3.86
C TYR A 288 -6.11 8.40 4.89
N GLN A 289 -5.49 8.85 5.96
CA GLN A 289 -6.17 9.61 7.02
C GLN A 289 -6.62 11.01 6.56
N SER A 290 -6.16 11.46 5.38
CA SER A 290 -6.63 12.69 4.75
C SER A 290 -7.85 12.47 3.84
N GLN A 291 -8.19 11.24 3.44
CA GLN A 291 -9.28 10.96 2.50
C GLN A 291 -10.61 11.57 2.97
N ALA A 292 -11.02 11.27 4.20
CA ALA A 292 -12.23 11.81 4.81
C ALA A 292 -12.20 13.34 4.95
N LEU A 293 -11.02 13.92 5.19
CA LEU A 293 -10.85 15.37 5.32
C LEU A 293 -10.93 16.08 3.96
N ILE A 294 -10.52 15.42 2.87
CA ILE A 294 -10.76 15.93 1.50
C ILE A 294 -12.26 15.96 1.20
N ASP A 295 -12.99 14.91 1.55
CA ASP A 295 -14.45 14.87 1.39
C ASP A 295 -15.14 15.97 2.21
N LEU A 296 -14.69 16.22 3.46
CA LEU A 296 -15.17 17.35 4.27
C LEU A 296 -14.87 18.70 3.63
N ALA A 297 -13.66 18.91 3.10
CA ALA A 297 -13.30 20.14 2.42
C ALA A 297 -14.21 20.39 1.21
N ARG A 298 -14.49 19.35 0.41
CA ARG A 298 -15.42 19.41 -0.74
C ARG A 298 -16.85 19.76 -0.34
N ARG A 299 -17.33 19.28 0.82
CA ARG A 299 -18.67 19.59 1.35
C ARG A 299 -18.76 21.00 1.93
N LEU A 300 -17.68 21.48 2.56
CA LEU A 300 -17.63 22.81 3.19
C LEU A 300 -17.40 23.93 2.17
N GLY A 301 -16.62 23.69 1.11
CA GLY A 301 -16.28 24.71 0.10
C GLY A 301 -17.48 25.48 -0.45
N PRO A 302 -18.55 24.84 -0.95
CA PRO A 302 -19.74 25.53 -1.45
C PRO A 302 -20.47 26.34 -0.39
N ARG A 303 -20.38 25.99 0.90
CA ARG A 303 -20.99 26.71 2.02
C ARG A 303 -20.17 27.94 2.43
N ILE A 304 -18.87 27.91 2.22
CA ILE A 304 -17.93 29.02 2.48
C ILE A 304 -18.00 30.04 1.33
N GLY A 305 -18.03 29.55 0.09
CA GLY A 305 -18.02 30.32 -1.15
C GLY A 305 -16.67 30.98 -1.45
N ASP A 306 -16.26 31.94 -0.62
CA ASP A 306 -15.00 32.68 -0.80
C ASP A 306 -13.99 32.30 0.30
N THR A 307 -12.92 31.59 -0.07
CA THR A 307 -11.91 31.11 0.86
C THR A 307 -11.04 32.23 1.47
N ASP A 308 -11.00 33.42 0.88
CA ASP A 308 -10.29 34.57 1.44
C ASP A 308 -10.93 35.04 2.78
N LYS A 309 -12.21 34.75 2.97
CA LYS A 309 -12.94 35.03 4.22
C LYS A 309 -12.62 34.08 5.38
N VAL A 310 -11.92 32.98 5.11
CA VAL A 310 -11.55 32.01 6.16
C VAL A 310 -10.50 32.62 7.06
N VAL A 311 -10.79 32.73 8.35
CA VAL A 311 -9.86 33.23 9.38
C VAL A 311 -9.09 32.06 10.00
N ARG A 312 -9.77 30.94 10.27
CA ARG A 312 -9.19 29.77 10.90
C ARG A 312 -9.91 28.49 10.48
N VAL A 313 -9.15 27.43 10.33
CA VAL A 313 -9.66 26.06 10.22
C VAL A 313 -9.06 25.22 11.35
N LEU A 314 -9.94 24.64 12.15
CA LEU A 314 -9.57 23.71 13.21
C LEU A 314 -10.12 22.32 12.90
N ILE A 315 -9.22 21.35 12.80
CA ILE A 315 -9.55 19.94 12.53
C ILE A 315 -9.31 19.13 13.81
N ARG A 316 -10.38 18.59 14.41
CA ARG A 316 -10.34 17.67 15.53
C ARG A 316 -10.28 16.25 14.99
N THR A 317 -9.24 15.51 15.34
CA THR A 317 -9.00 14.17 14.80
C THR A 317 -8.27 13.28 15.80
N SER A 318 -7.93 12.05 15.44
CA SER A 318 -7.25 11.10 16.31
C SER A 318 -5.81 11.52 16.65
N HIS A 319 -5.28 10.97 17.75
CA HIS A 319 -3.85 11.09 18.12
C HIS A 319 -2.94 10.77 16.94
N HIS A 320 -3.17 9.63 16.29
CA HIS A 320 -2.34 9.16 15.19
C HIS A 320 -2.35 10.15 14.01
N THR A 321 -3.53 10.57 13.56
CA THR A 321 -3.69 11.53 12.45
C THR A 321 -3.03 12.87 12.78
N HIS A 322 -3.24 13.40 14.00
CA HIS A 322 -2.66 14.67 14.44
C HIS A 322 -1.12 14.63 14.45
N HIS A 323 -0.51 13.57 15.01
CA HIS A 323 0.93 13.48 15.21
C HIS A 323 1.70 12.92 14.01
N VAL A 324 1.05 12.25 13.04
CA VAL A 324 1.73 11.69 11.86
C VAL A 324 1.70 12.66 10.69
N ILE A 325 0.52 13.12 10.28
CA ILE A 325 0.35 13.97 9.09
C ILE A 325 -0.30 15.34 9.38
N GLY A 326 -0.73 15.58 10.60
CA GLY A 326 -1.30 16.83 11.06
C GLY A 326 -0.24 17.84 11.54
N SER A 327 -0.74 18.97 12.05
CA SER A 327 0.12 20.04 12.61
C SER A 327 0.87 19.64 13.89
N GLY A 328 0.46 18.56 14.57
CA GLY A 328 1.14 18.01 15.74
C GLY A 328 2.36 17.13 15.43
N SER A 329 2.69 16.91 14.17
CA SER A 329 3.83 16.07 13.75
C SER A 329 5.20 16.65 14.16
N GLY A 330 5.28 17.96 14.43
CA GLY A 330 6.54 18.66 14.72
C GLY A 330 7.47 18.77 13.50
N ASP A 331 6.98 18.52 12.29
CA ASP A 331 7.73 18.57 11.05
C ASP A 331 7.44 19.89 10.29
N PRO A 332 8.40 20.84 10.25
CA PRO A 332 8.19 22.12 9.59
C PRO A 332 8.03 22.01 8.07
N GLN A 333 8.47 20.93 7.44
CA GLN A 333 8.29 20.71 6.00
C GLN A 333 6.82 20.59 5.59
N LYS A 334 5.94 20.26 6.53
CA LYS A 334 4.48 20.23 6.29
C LYS A 334 3.85 21.61 6.02
N TYR A 335 4.62 22.68 6.20
CA TYR A 335 4.24 24.07 5.89
C TYR A 335 5.20 24.71 4.90
N ASP A 336 6.07 23.94 4.24
CA ASP A 336 7.02 24.44 3.24
C ASP A 336 6.42 24.34 1.82
N PRO A 337 6.13 25.46 1.13
CA PRO A 337 5.62 25.46 -0.23
C PRO A 337 6.59 24.86 -1.27
N ASN A 338 7.86 24.68 -0.90
CA ASN A 338 8.87 24.07 -1.75
C ASN A 338 9.14 22.59 -1.40
N ALA A 339 8.39 22.03 -0.44
CA ALA A 339 8.52 20.62 -0.08
C ALA A 339 8.23 19.69 -1.27
N SER A 340 8.77 18.48 -1.20
CA SER A 340 8.53 17.45 -2.20
C SER A 340 7.04 17.05 -2.24
N ARG A 341 6.60 16.50 -3.37
CA ARG A 341 5.26 15.91 -3.48
C ARG A 341 5.01 14.90 -2.36
N GLU A 342 6.01 14.08 -2.06
CA GLU A 342 5.97 13.02 -1.06
C GLU A 342 5.79 13.56 0.36
N THR A 343 6.22 14.80 0.62
CA THR A 343 5.98 15.53 1.87
C THR A 343 4.59 16.16 1.87
N LEU A 344 4.18 16.79 0.76
CA LEU A 344 2.88 17.45 0.64
C LEU A 344 1.71 16.47 0.75
N ASP A 345 1.85 15.23 0.24
CA ASP A 345 0.81 14.20 0.35
C ASP A 345 0.63 13.64 1.80
N HIS A 346 1.52 14.08 2.72
CA HIS A 346 1.49 13.79 4.15
C HIS A 346 1.28 15.06 5.00
N SER A 347 0.74 16.12 4.41
CA SER A 347 0.43 17.38 5.10
C SER A 347 -1.07 17.66 5.08
N ILE A 348 -1.80 17.30 6.15
CA ILE A 348 -3.23 17.66 6.28
C ILE A 348 -3.46 19.16 6.08
N PRO A 349 -2.68 20.09 6.66
CA PRO A 349 -2.90 21.51 6.44
C PRO A 349 -2.88 21.90 4.97
N TYR A 350 -1.90 21.38 4.19
CA TYR A 350 -1.84 21.60 2.74
C TYR A 350 -3.02 20.96 2.00
N ILE A 351 -3.24 19.67 2.25
CA ILE A 351 -4.26 18.87 1.58
C ILE A 351 -5.66 19.51 1.76
N PHE A 352 -5.98 19.88 3.00
CA PHE A 352 -7.27 20.49 3.30
C PHE A 352 -7.45 21.86 2.64
N ALA A 353 -6.42 22.72 2.68
CA ALA A 353 -6.46 24.04 2.06
C ALA A 353 -6.68 23.95 0.54
N VAL A 354 -5.94 23.07 -0.14
CA VAL A 354 -6.08 22.89 -1.59
C VAL A 354 -7.44 22.29 -1.95
N ALA A 355 -7.87 21.24 -1.24
CA ALA A 355 -9.18 20.62 -1.48
C ALA A 355 -10.35 21.59 -1.24
N LEU A 356 -10.21 22.48 -0.26
CA LEU A 356 -11.21 23.51 0.03
C LEU A 356 -11.29 24.56 -1.09
N GLN A 357 -10.14 25.01 -1.61
CA GLN A 357 -10.07 26.00 -2.70
C GLN A 357 -10.55 25.45 -4.04
N ASP A 358 -10.14 24.21 -4.36
CA ASP A 358 -10.39 23.62 -5.68
C ASP A 358 -11.71 22.84 -5.76
N GLY A 359 -12.34 22.52 -4.62
CA GLY A 359 -13.50 21.64 -4.55
C GLY A 359 -13.24 20.21 -5.04
N SER A 360 -11.98 19.86 -5.27
CA SER A 360 -11.52 18.58 -5.82
C SER A 360 -10.08 18.29 -5.41
N TRP A 361 -9.63 17.04 -5.65
CA TRP A 361 -8.23 16.65 -5.46
C TRP A 361 -7.75 15.90 -6.70
N HIS A 362 -6.59 16.25 -7.22
CA HIS A 362 -6.03 15.64 -8.43
C HIS A 362 -4.59 15.18 -8.19
N HIS A 363 -4.25 13.97 -8.60
CA HIS A 363 -2.98 13.31 -8.35
C HIS A 363 -1.74 14.05 -8.88
N GLN A 364 -1.89 14.96 -9.82
CA GLN A 364 -0.83 15.78 -10.39
C GLN A 364 -1.04 17.27 -10.10
N ARG A 365 -2.14 17.87 -10.56
CA ARG A 365 -2.39 19.32 -10.48
C ARG A 365 -2.38 19.86 -9.06
N SER A 366 -2.90 19.09 -8.08
CA SER A 366 -2.91 19.48 -6.67
C SER A 366 -1.51 19.51 -6.05
N TYR A 367 -0.51 18.94 -6.71
CA TYR A 367 0.89 18.88 -6.24
C TYR A 367 1.86 19.70 -7.08
N GLU A 368 1.40 20.40 -8.11
CA GLU A 368 2.27 21.27 -8.90
C GLU A 368 2.87 22.37 -8.04
N ARG A 369 4.15 22.67 -8.26
CA ARG A 369 4.83 23.73 -7.54
C ARG A 369 4.09 25.07 -7.67
N SER A 370 3.60 25.41 -8.86
CA SER A 370 2.77 26.58 -9.13
C SER A 370 1.52 26.62 -8.25
N ARG A 371 0.93 25.47 -7.92
CA ARG A 371 -0.22 25.34 -7.04
C ARG A 371 0.17 25.51 -5.57
N ALA A 372 1.23 24.85 -5.12
CA ALA A 372 1.69 24.89 -3.73
C ALA A 372 2.25 26.26 -3.31
N THR A 373 2.90 26.97 -4.25
CA THR A 373 3.50 28.29 -3.98
C THR A 373 2.55 29.47 -4.23
N ARG A 374 1.30 29.21 -4.59
CA ARG A 374 0.30 30.27 -4.81
C ARG A 374 0.06 31.04 -3.50
N PRO A 375 0.15 32.40 -3.50
CA PRO A 375 0.10 33.19 -2.25
C PRO A 375 -1.16 32.96 -1.41
N ASP A 376 -2.34 32.89 -2.03
CA ASP A 376 -3.62 32.63 -1.38
C ASP A 376 -3.69 31.20 -0.78
N THR A 377 -3.06 30.23 -1.44
CA THR A 377 -2.94 28.87 -0.90
C THR A 377 -2.06 28.83 0.32
N VAL A 378 -0.89 29.46 0.25
CA VAL A 378 0.08 29.51 1.38
C VAL A 378 -0.56 30.23 2.57
N GLU A 379 -1.35 31.29 2.33
CA GLU A 379 -2.06 31.99 3.39
C GLU A 379 -3.15 31.13 4.03
N LEU A 380 -4.01 30.50 3.23
CA LEU A 380 -5.05 29.60 3.74
C LEU A 380 -4.43 28.39 4.46
N TRP A 381 -3.39 27.79 3.90
CA TRP A 381 -2.68 26.65 4.48
C TRP A 381 -2.21 26.92 5.91
N ARG A 382 -1.64 28.11 6.17
CA ARG A 382 -1.19 28.53 7.50
C ARG A 382 -2.31 28.72 8.51
N ARG A 383 -3.55 28.88 8.05
CA ARG A 383 -4.76 29.03 8.89
C ARG A 383 -5.37 27.66 9.27
N VAL A 384 -4.86 26.56 8.68
CA VAL A 384 -5.32 25.20 8.98
C VAL A 384 -4.43 24.57 10.06
N SER A 385 -5.09 24.09 11.11
CA SER A 385 -4.44 23.36 12.19
C SER A 385 -5.24 22.12 12.57
N THR A 386 -4.57 21.12 13.09
CA THR A 386 -5.18 19.93 13.68
C THR A 386 -5.00 19.93 15.19
N VAL A 387 -5.89 19.29 15.91
CA VAL A 387 -5.76 18.99 17.36
C VAL A 387 -6.19 17.55 17.60
N GLU A 388 -5.51 16.91 18.55
CA GLU A 388 -5.97 15.62 19.04
C GLU A 388 -7.27 15.79 19.82
N ASP A 389 -8.23 14.93 19.54
CA ASP A 389 -9.47 14.80 20.29
C ASP A 389 -9.57 13.37 20.83
N PRO A 390 -9.68 13.18 22.16
CA PRO A 390 -9.72 11.85 22.76
C PRO A 390 -10.85 10.97 22.24
N GLU A 391 -11.99 11.55 21.88
CA GLU A 391 -13.10 10.80 21.30
C GLU A 391 -12.74 10.25 19.90
N TRP A 392 -12.08 11.04 19.06
CA TRP A 392 -11.59 10.58 17.76
C TRP A 392 -10.46 9.56 17.92
N THR A 393 -9.59 9.68 18.92
CA THR A 393 -8.57 8.69 19.25
C THR A 393 -9.21 7.36 19.66
N ARG A 394 -10.24 7.39 20.51
CA ARG A 394 -11.00 6.20 20.91
C ARG A 394 -11.68 5.54 19.69
N ARG A 395 -12.31 6.33 18.83
CA ARG A 395 -12.98 5.85 17.59
C ARG A 395 -11.99 5.25 16.59
N TYR A 396 -10.77 5.76 16.53
CA TYR A 396 -9.71 5.21 15.65
C TYR A 396 -9.38 3.75 16.00
N HIS A 397 -9.41 3.41 17.29
CA HIS A 397 -9.10 2.06 17.79
C HIS A 397 -10.35 1.21 18.07
N ALA A 398 -11.51 1.66 17.70
CA ALA A 398 -12.75 0.88 17.87
C ALA A 398 -12.82 -0.31 16.89
N PRO A 399 -13.67 -1.33 17.16
CA PRO A 399 -13.91 -2.43 16.22
C PRO A 399 -14.37 -1.97 14.83
N GLU A 400 -15.14 -0.88 14.79
CA GLU A 400 -15.49 -0.13 13.56
C GLU A 400 -14.71 1.17 13.58
N PRO A 401 -13.48 1.21 13.01
CA PRO A 401 -12.60 2.33 13.17
C PRO A 401 -13.05 3.56 12.37
N ALA A 402 -12.83 4.74 12.93
CA ALA A 402 -13.08 6.02 12.28
C ALA A 402 -11.76 6.76 12.02
N PHE A 403 -11.46 7.05 10.77
CA PHE A 403 -10.22 7.69 10.31
C PHE A 403 -10.41 9.16 9.89
N GLY A 404 -11.58 9.73 10.17
CA GLY A 404 -11.93 11.11 9.82
C GLY A 404 -11.71 12.11 10.94
N GLY A 405 -12.62 13.05 11.04
CA GLY A 405 -12.55 14.12 12.01
C GLY A 405 -13.76 15.07 11.95
N ARG A 406 -13.74 16.07 12.84
CA ARG A 406 -14.63 17.21 12.84
C ARG A 406 -13.85 18.46 12.44
N VAL A 407 -14.40 19.21 11.48
CA VAL A 407 -13.80 20.45 10.98
C VAL A 407 -14.67 21.62 11.42
N GLU A 408 -14.03 22.67 11.92
CA GLU A 408 -14.64 23.96 12.26
C GLU A 408 -13.92 25.04 11.45
N VAL A 409 -14.69 25.80 10.63
CA VAL A 409 -14.19 26.91 9.80
C VAL A 409 -14.79 28.21 10.32
N GLU A 410 -13.94 29.12 10.77
CA GLU A 410 -14.31 30.46 11.23
C GLU A 410 -14.10 31.46 10.08
N LEU A 411 -15.15 32.25 9.78
CA LEU A 411 -15.13 33.27 8.75
C LEU A 411 -14.94 34.68 9.35
N ALA A 412 -14.51 35.63 8.53
CA ALA A 412 -14.21 37.01 8.95
C ALA A 412 -15.43 37.77 9.54
N ASP A 413 -16.64 37.35 9.25
CA ASP A 413 -17.87 37.92 9.82
C ASP A 413 -18.24 37.25 11.17
N GLY A 414 -17.44 36.34 11.69
CA GLY A 414 -17.70 35.61 12.91
C GLY A 414 -18.56 34.35 12.73
N THR A 415 -18.99 34.03 11.51
CA THR A 415 -19.71 32.79 11.22
C THR A 415 -18.78 31.59 11.42
N VAL A 416 -19.26 30.54 12.11
CA VAL A 416 -18.57 29.27 12.26
C VAL A 416 -19.35 28.18 11.53
N LEU A 417 -18.74 27.60 10.53
CA LEU A 417 -19.25 26.43 9.83
C LEU A 417 -18.59 25.17 10.36
N ALA A 418 -19.37 24.14 10.66
CA ALA A 418 -18.84 22.86 11.12
C ALA A 418 -19.46 21.69 10.37
N ASP A 419 -18.66 20.63 10.21
CA ASP A 419 -19.10 19.35 9.67
C ASP A 419 -18.17 18.23 10.17
N GLU A 420 -18.62 16.98 10.14
CA GLU A 420 -17.83 15.81 10.56
C GLU A 420 -18.09 14.60 9.69
N ILE A 421 -17.11 13.72 9.61
CA ILE A 421 -17.18 12.46 8.88
C ILE A 421 -16.34 11.39 9.60
N ALA A 422 -16.88 10.19 9.75
CA ALA A 422 -16.20 9.10 10.43
C ALA A 422 -15.16 8.43 9.52
N VAL A 423 -15.52 8.15 8.27
CA VAL A 423 -14.70 7.50 7.27
C VAL A 423 -14.88 8.21 5.92
N ALA A 424 -13.93 8.06 5.02
CA ALA A 424 -14.04 8.61 3.67
C ALA A 424 -15.27 8.07 2.92
N ASP A 425 -15.81 8.85 2.00
CA ASP A 425 -16.97 8.44 1.20
C ASP A 425 -16.74 7.13 0.46
N ALA A 426 -15.53 6.88 -0.04
CA ALA A 426 -15.13 5.66 -0.76
C ALA A 426 -14.84 4.45 0.16
N HIS A 427 -14.82 4.63 1.48
CA HIS A 427 -14.63 3.53 2.43
C HIS A 427 -15.80 2.53 2.35
N PRO A 428 -15.59 1.21 2.62
CA PRO A 428 -16.68 0.23 2.63
C PRO A 428 -17.89 0.63 3.48
N ALA A 429 -17.67 1.36 4.59
CA ALA A 429 -18.72 1.93 5.45
C ALA A 429 -19.03 3.41 5.14
N GLY A 430 -18.54 3.96 4.03
CA GLY A 430 -18.73 5.35 3.62
C GLY A 430 -20.03 5.58 2.83
N ALA A 431 -20.24 6.82 2.42
CA ALA A 431 -21.45 7.23 1.69
C ALA A 431 -21.49 6.70 0.24
N ARG A 432 -20.33 6.42 -0.37
CA ARG A 432 -20.18 5.96 -1.76
C ARG A 432 -19.11 4.86 -1.85
N PRO A 433 -19.34 3.67 -1.23
CA PRO A 433 -18.35 2.59 -1.24
C PRO A 433 -17.93 2.24 -2.67
N PHE A 434 -16.64 1.97 -2.88
CA PHE A 434 -16.17 1.53 -4.19
C PHE A 434 -16.68 0.12 -4.51
N ALA A 435 -17.37 0.01 -5.65
CA ALA A 435 -17.71 -1.23 -6.33
C ALA A 435 -16.93 -1.31 -7.65
N ARG A 436 -17.11 -2.35 -8.44
CA ARG A 436 -16.44 -2.56 -9.73
C ARG A 436 -16.47 -1.32 -10.62
N GLU A 437 -17.60 -0.65 -10.72
CA GLU A 437 -17.77 0.52 -11.57
C GLU A 437 -16.84 1.67 -11.19
N GLN A 438 -16.63 1.91 -9.90
CA GLN A 438 -15.73 2.95 -9.42
C GLN A 438 -14.26 2.61 -9.67
N TYR A 439 -13.86 1.35 -9.54
CA TYR A 439 -12.52 0.90 -9.91
C TYR A 439 -12.25 1.05 -11.41
N VAL A 440 -13.21 0.68 -12.25
CA VAL A 440 -13.13 0.87 -13.70
C VAL A 440 -13.09 2.36 -14.06
N ALA A 441 -13.92 3.19 -13.44
CA ALA A 441 -13.92 4.64 -13.66
C ALA A 441 -12.56 5.26 -13.26
N LYS A 442 -12.00 4.87 -12.11
CA LYS A 442 -10.67 5.32 -11.68
C LYS A 442 -9.58 4.87 -12.66
N PHE A 443 -9.64 3.63 -13.15
CA PHE A 443 -8.69 3.15 -14.15
C PHE A 443 -8.78 3.98 -15.45
N ARG A 444 -9.99 4.23 -15.97
CA ARG A 444 -10.20 5.03 -17.17
C ARG A 444 -9.66 6.44 -17.01
N GLU A 445 -9.94 7.10 -15.88
CA GLU A 445 -9.45 8.44 -15.57
C GLU A 445 -7.92 8.50 -15.51
N LEU A 446 -7.30 7.55 -14.79
CA LEU A 446 -5.85 7.55 -14.56
C LEU A 446 -5.05 7.04 -15.77
N ALA A 447 -5.64 6.26 -16.64
CA ALA A 447 -5.04 5.78 -17.88
C ALA A 447 -5.28 6.72 -19.06
N ASP A 448 -6.18 7.73 -18.94
CA ASP A 448 -6.48 8.66 -20.03
C ASP A 448 -5.22 9.42 -20.47
N GLY A 449 -5.05 9.50 -21.80
CA GLY A 449 -3.85 10.11 -22.41
C GLY A 449 -2.55 9.33 -22.24
N VAL A 450 -2.54 8.22 -21.48
CA VAL A 450 -1.36 7.37 -21.25
C VAL A 450 -1.50 6.03 -21.96
N VAL A 451 -2.64 5.37 -21.81
CA VAL A 451 -2.95 4.07 -22.42
C VAL A 451 -4.03 4.25 -23.46
N PRO A 452 -3.84 3.79 -24.72
CA PRO A 452 -4.89 3.84 -25.75
C PRO A 452 -6.19 3.16 -25.27
N SER A 453 -7.35 3.72 -25.64
CA SER A 453 -8.66 3.22 -25.18
C SER A 453 -8.88 1.74 -25.51
N GLU A 454 -8.44 1.27 -26.69
CA GLU A 454 -8.52 -0.14 -27.09
C GLU A 454 -7.71 -1.05 -26.16
N ASP A 455 -6.54 -0.59 -25.71
CA ASP A 455 -5.71 -1.32 -24.77
C ASP A 455 -6.30 -1.32 -23.36
N GLN A 456 -6.97 -0.21 -22.97
CA GLN A 456 -7.73 -0.17 -21.72
C GLN A 456 -8.87 -1.17 -21.72
N ASP A 457 -9.63 -1.27 -22.84
CA ASP A 457 -10.72 -2.24 -23.00
C ASP A 457 -10.18 -3.67 -22.91
N ARG A 458 -9.12 -3.98 -23.64
CA ARG A 458 -8.48 -5.31 -23.62
C ARG A 458 -8.00 -5.71 -22.24
N PHE A 459 -7.37 -4.77 -21.50
CA PHE A 459 -6.92 -5.03 -20.13
C PHE A 459 -8.10 -5.30 -19.20
N LEU A 460 -9.14 -4.47 -19.24
CA LEU A 460 -10.32 -4.62 -18.36
C LEU A 460 -11.08 -5.91 -18.67
N ASP A 461 -11.24 -6.27 -19.96
CA ASP A 461 -11.87 -7.52 -20.36
C ASP A 461 -11.10 -8.74 -19.83
N ALA A 462 -9.77 -8.73 -19.93
CA ALA A 462 -8.92 -9.79 -19.39
C ALA A 462 -9.04 -9.87 -17.87
N VAL A 463 -8.83 -8.75 -17.15
CA VAL A 463 -8.84 -8.74 -15.68
C VAL A 463 -10.22 -9.14 -15.12
N THR A 464 -11.32 -8.79 -15.78
CA THR A 464 -12.67 -9.18 -15.34
C THR A 464 -12.86 -10.70 -15.34
N ARG A 465 -12.17 -11.41 -16.25
CA ARG A 465 -12.14 -12.88 -16.34
C ARG A 465 -10.92 -13.50 -15.63
N LEU A 466 -10.27 -12.78 -14.73
CA LEU A 466 -8.97 -13.16 -14.14
C LEU A 466 -8.88 -14.64 -13.73
N PRO A 467 -9.81 -15.23 -12.97
CA PRO A 467 -9.71 -16.63 -12.55
C PRO A 467 -9.81 -17.64 -13.70
N GLU A 468 -10.32 -17.22 -14.87
CA GLU A 468 -10.52 -18.06 -16.05
C GLU A 468 -9.31 -18.01 -17.01
N LEU A 469 -8.38 -17.06 -16.81
CA LEU A 469 -7.24 -16.87 -17.70
C LEU A 469 -6.31 -18.08 -17.68
N ASP A 470 -5.93 -18.51 -18.87
CA ASP A 470 -4.86 -19.50 -19.01
C ASP A 470 -3.47 -18.85 -18.84
N ALA A 471 -2.42 -19.66 -18.86
CA ALA A 471 -1.05 -19.21 -18.68
C ALA A 471 -0.59 -18.17 -19.74
N ALA A 472 -1.06 -18.30 -20.98
CA ALA A 472 -0.69 -17.38 -22.06
C ALA A 472 -1.40 -16.02 -21.88
N GLU A 473 -2.67 -16.03 -21.45
CA GLU A 473 -3.44 -14.83 -21.15
C GLU A 473 -2.86 -14.10 -19.92
N VAL A 474 -2.49 -14.82 -18.84
CA VAL A 474 -1.78 -14.24 -17.67
C VAL A 474 -0.44 -13.65 -18.10
N ALA A 475 0.32 -14.35 -18.94
CA ALA A 475 1.58 -13.84 -19.44
C ALA A 475 1.40 -12.53 -20.25
N ALA A 476 0.26 -12.31 -20.87
CA ALA A 476 -0.06 -11.09 -21.62
C ALA A 476 -0.70 -9.97 -20.76
N LEU A 477 -1.03 -10.25 -19.50
CA LEU A 477 -1.70 -9.31 -18.61
C LEU A 477 -0.76 -8.20 -18.16
N ALA A 478 -0.73 -7.08 -18.89
CA ALA A 478 0.12 -5.93 -18.61
C ALA A 478 -0.46 -4.66 -19.26
N LEU A 479 0.00 -3.50 -18.79
CA LEU A 479 -0.19 -2.25 -19.51
C LEU A 479 0.68 -2.27 -20.78
N PRO A 480 0.16 -1.77 -21.91
CA PRO A 480 0.81 -1.88 -23.21
C PRO A 480 2.13 -1.11 -23.27
N SER A 481 2.94 -1.40 -24.26
CA SER A 481 4.12 -0.62 -24.58
C SER A 481 3.74 0.81 -24.95
N LEU A 482 4.39 1.78 -24.31
CA LEU A 482 4.23 3.20 -24.65
C LEU A 482 4.98 3.52 -25.95
N SER A 483 4.45 4.46 -26.74
CA SER A 483 5.04 4.91 -28.00
C SER A 483 6.39 5.62 -27.82
N ASP A 484 6.57 6.32 -26.68
CA ASP A 484 7.83 6.98 -26.36
C ASP A 484 8.63 6.13 -25.37
N PRO A 485 9.81 5.64 -25.75
CA PRO A 485 10.68 4.95 -24.79
C PRO A 485 11.08 5.92 -23.68
N ALA A 486 11.12 5.42 -22.47
CA ALA A 486 11.66 6.19 -21.34
C ALA A 486 13.09 6.66 -21.68
N PRO A 487 13.45 7.92 -21.40
CA PRO A 487 14.83 8.36 -21.58
C PRO A 487 15.73 7.48 -20.71
N ALA A 488 16.81 6.98 -21.33
CA ALA A 488 17.79 6.17 -20.60
C ALA A 488 18.39 6.99 -19.46
N THR A 489 18.45 6.40 -18.27
CA THR A 489 19.12 6.98 -17.12
C THR A 489 20.57 6.50 -17.08
N LYS A 490 21.47 7.32 -16.57
CA LYS A 490 22.87 6.92 -16.42
C LYS A 490 23.03 6.11 -15.14
N GLY A 491 23.29 4.81 -15.27
CA GLY A 491 23.53 3.88 -14.16
C GLY A 491 24.77 3.01 -14.41
N ILE A 492 24.87 1.92 -13.67
CA ILE A 492 25.94 0.90 -13.87
C ILE A 492 25.62 -0.01 -15.05
N PHE A 493 24.33 -0.29 -15.27
CA PHE A 493 23.81 -1.19 -16.30
C PHE A 493 23.43 -0.47 -17.59
#